data_126cd4022b60043a8bf84c568fa6a0c7
#
_entry.id   126cd4022b60043a8bf84c568fa6a0c7
#
_cell.length_a   1.000
_cell.length_b   1.000
_cell.length_c   1.000
_cell.angle_alpha   90.00
_cell.angle_beta   90.00
_cell.angle_gamma   90.00
#
_symmetry.space_group_name_H-M   'P 1'
#
loop_
_entity.id
_entity.type
_entity.pdbx_description
1 polymer ?
#
loop_
_entity_poly.entity_id
_entity_poly.type
_entity_poly.pdbx_seq_one_letter_code
_entity_poly.pdbx_strand_id
1 'polypeptide(L)'
;MTASPPGPRGEPLFGSSRTYAKDPFRFLSACEQAYGDIVAFELGTLPAYMLTNPEDIGTVLLDADTYRKPDFQSDALGDLLGEGLLLSEGETWERQRDLTNPAFAMGRLANFADRIVDHADAMLDGWHDGTRVNVEQEMTTVTLDVIADLMLGTELSDKRVETVRESLDPLAAQFEPNPIRFATPNWVPLPGDREYQRALDTLEGVVEDIIAERRGAEGDPDATEDVPMDMLSIF
;
A
#
# COMPACT_ATOMS: atom_id res chain seq x y z
N MET A 1 16.36 -31.16 19.24
CA MET A 1 16.83 -30.50 17.99
C MET A 1 15.60 -30.32 17.13
N THR A 2 15.07 -29.13 17.08
CA THR A 2 14.02 -28.78 16.11
C THR A 2 14.64 -28.79 14.72
N ALA A 3 14.14 -29.67 13.84
CA ALA A 3 14.60 -29.70 12.46
C ALA A 3 14.18 -28.37 11.79
N SER A 4 15.12 -27.70 11.13
CA SER A 4 14.79 -26.56 10.28
C SER A 4 13.89 -27.04 9.13
N PRO A 5 12.87 -26.25 8.73
CA PRO A 5 12.07 -26.59 7.56
C PRO A 5 12.97 -26.80 6.30
N PRO A 6 12.53 -27.66 5.38
CA PRO A 6 13.26 -27.88 4.14
C PRO A 6 13.25 -26.63 3.24
N GLY A 7 14.20 -26.54 2.32
CA GLY A 7 14.22 -25.44 1.38
C GLY A 7 15.38 -25.49 0.38
N PRO A 8 15.40 -24.58 -0.61
CA PRO A 8 16.45 -24.53 -1.60
C PRO A 8 17.79 -24.13 -1.00
N ARG A 9 18.86 -24.68 -1.53
CA ARG A 9 20.21 -24.21 -1.20
C ARG A 9 20.47 -22.88 -1.90
N GLY A 10 20.68 -21.84 -1.09
CA GLY A 10 21.02 -20.51 -1.61
C GLY A 10 22.46 -20.43 -2.16
N GLU A 11 22.72 -19.38 -2.93
CA GLU A 11 24.08 -19.00 -3.35
C GLU A 11 24.83 -18.34 -2.17
N PRO A 12 26.17 -18.46 -2.08
CA PRO A 12 26.93 -17.73 -1.08
C PRO A 12 26.67 -16.22 -1.16
N LEU A 13 26.42 -15.56 -0.03
CA LEU A 13 26.11 -14.13 0.16
C LEU A 13 24.74 -13.69 -0.37
N PHE A 14 24.22 -14.30 -1.43
CA PHE A 14 22.95 -13.89 -2.06
C PHE A 14 21.77 -14.76 -1.65
N GLY A 15 22.01 -15.90 -1.02
CA GLY A 15 20.93 -16.84 -0.74
C GLY A 15 20.15 -17.19 -2.01
N SER A 16 18.84 -17.06 -1.95
CA SER A 16 17.94 -17.28 -3.10
C SER A 16 17.58 -15.98 -3.85
N SER A 17 18.12 -14.82 -3.45
CA SER A 17 17.70 -13.51 -3.95
C SER A 17 17.70 -13.37 -5.47
N ARG A 18 18.71 -13.92 -6.15
CA ARG A 18 18.79 -13.81 -7.61
C ARG A 18 17.69 -14.59 -8.32
N THR A 19 17.38 -15.78 -7.82
CA THR A 19 16.32 -16.62 -8.40
C THR A 19 14.95 -16.03 -8.08
N TYR A 20 14.76 -15.55 -6.85
CA TYR A 20 13.56 -14.86 -6.42
C TYR A 20 13.31 -13.58 -7.23
N ALA A 21 14.29 -12.69 -7.37
CA ALA A 21 14.13 -11.44 -8.09
C ALA A 21 13.88 -11.60 -9.59
N LYS A 22 14.30 -12.73 -10.19
CA LYS A 22 14.06 -13.01 -11.60
C LYS A 22 12.58 -13.31 -11.88
N ASP A 23 11.93 -14.09 -11.02
CA ASP A 23 10.53 -14.46 -11.11
C ASP A 23 10.06 -14.97 -9.74
N PRO A 24 9.52 -14.06 -8.88
CA PRO A 24 9.12 -14.41 -7.52
C PRO A 24 8.04 -15.50 -7.48
N PHE A 25 7.04 -15.40 -8.34
CA PHE A 25 5.91 -16.35 -8.35
C PHE A 25 6.36 -17.75 -8.77
N ARG A 26 7.19 -17.85 -9.80
CA ARG A 26 7.75 -19.12 -10.22
C ARG A 26 8.65 -19.74 -9.16
N PHE A 27 9.46 -18.91 -8.49
CA PHE A 27 10.32 -19.37 -7.40
C PHE A 27 9.50 -19.94 -6.24
N LEU A 28 8.49 -19.21 -5.77
CA LEU A 28 7.63 -19.61 -4.66
C LEU A 28 6.84 -20.87 -4.99
N SER A 29 6.24 -20.95 -6.19
CA SER A 29 5.51 -22.15 -6.64
C SER A 29 6.42 -23.37 -6.77
N ALA A 30 7.66 -23.20 -7.22
CA ALA A 30 8.62 -24.29 -7.28
C ALA A 30 9.07 -24.75 -5.87
N CYS A 31 9.18 -23.82 -4.93
CA CYS A 31 9.47 -24.16 -3.53
C CYS A 31 8.35 -24.98 -2.89
N GLU A 32 7.10 -24.57 -3.04
CA GLU A 32 5.93 -25.32 -2.56
C GLU A 32 5.89 -26.74 -3.13
N GLN A 33 6.04 -26.88 -4.46
CA GLN A 33 6.01 -28.18 -5.13
C GLN A 33 7.16 -29.11 -4.69
N ALA A 34 8.32 -28.55 -4.39
CA ALA A 34 9.51 -29.34 -4.04
C ALA A 34 9.62 -29.69 -2.56
N TYR A 35 9.13 -28.83 -1.67
CA TYR A 35 9.40 -28.90 -0.23
C TYR A 35 8.13 -28.97 0.65
N GLY A 36 6.95 -28.67 0.08
CA GLY A 36 5.66 -28.70 0.80
C GLY A 36 5.28 -27.37 1.44
N ASP A 37 4.47 -27.41 2.49
CA ASP A 37 3.72 -26.29 3.03
C ASP A 37 4.57 -25.26 3.81
N ILE A 38 5.71 -25.69 4.35
CA ILE A 38 6.62 -24.82 5.09
C ILE A 38 8.01 -24.91 4.47
N VAL A 39 8.48 -23.82 3.90
CA VAL A 39 9.77 -23.74 3.20
C VAL A 39 10.63 -22.66 3.81
N ALA A 40 11.88 -23.02 4.15
CA ALA A 40 12.89 -22.06 4.60
C ALA A 40 13.87 -21.71 3.47
N PHE A 41 14.15 -20.43 3.29
CA PHE A 41 15.18 -19.95 2.34
C PHE A 41 15.79 -18.64 2.85
N GLU A 42 16.80 -18.16 2.16
CA GLU A 42 17.47 -16.91 2.49
C GLU A 42 17.38 -15.92 1.34
N LEU A 43 17.07 -14.66 1.64
CA LEU A 43 17.17 -13.53 0.72
C LEU A 43 18.37 -12.66 1.16
N GLY A 44 19.48 -12.80 0.47
CA GLY A 44 20.76 -12.30 0.98
C GLY A 44 21.14 -13.02 2.28
N THR A 45 21.20 -12.27 3.35
CA THR A 45 21.44 -12.79 4.73
C THR A 45 20.16 -12.87 5.56
N LEU A 46 19.02 -12.45 5.00
CA LEU A 46 17.73 -12.46 5.70
C LEU A 46 17.10 -13.86 5.61
N PRO A 47 16.88 -14.57 6.72
CA PRO A 47 16.12 -15.80 6.72
C PRO A 47 14.64 -15.52 6.44
N ALA A 48 14.05 -16.31 5.55
CA ALA A 48 12.65 -16.22 5.18
C ALA A 48 11.98 -17.58 5.27
N TYR A 49 10.70 -17.58 5.63
CA TYR A 49 9.85 -18.76 5.67
C TYR A 49 8.61 -18.51 4.84
N MET A 50 8.31 -19.43 3.94
CA MET A 50 7.06 -19.44 3.19
C MET A 50 6.12 -20.45 3.82
N LEU A 51 4.87 -20.03 4.03
CA LEU A 51 3.76 -20.85 4.50
C LEU A 51 2.69 -20.87 3.42
N THR A 52 2.15 -22.06 3.10
CA THR A 52 1.05 -22.22 2.13
C THR A 52 -0.18 -22.87 2.75
N ASN A 53 -0.04 -23.57 3.88
CA ASN A 53 -1.16 -24.15 4.58
C ASN A 53 -2.00 -23.05 5.28
N PRO A 54 -3.33 -22.97 5.05
CA PRO A 54 -4.19 -21.96 5.67
C PRO A 54 -4.21 -21.97 7.20
N GLU A 55 -4.05 -23.13 7.84
CA GLU A 55 -4.03 -23.23 9.30
C GLU A 55 -2.74 -22.61 9.88
N ASP A 56 -1.59 -22.87 9.26
CA ASP A 56 -0.30 -22.28 9.65
C ASP A 56 -0.31 -20.77 9.43
N ILE A 57 -0.84 -20.31 8.28
CA ILE A 57 -1.02 -18.89 7.98
C ILE A 57 -1.94 -18.24 9.02
N GLY A 58 -3.07 -18.89 9.35
CA GLY A 58 -4.00 -18.42 10.39
C GLY A 58 -3.31 -18.27 11.74
N THR A 59 -2.48 -19.25 12.12
CA THR A 59 -1.71 -19.20 13.39
C THR A 59 -0.78 -17.98 13.42
N VAL A 60 -0.03 -17.73 12.36
CA VAL A 60 0.89 -16.59 12.31
C VAL A 60 0.16 -15.25 12.31
N LEU A 61 -0.96 -15.14 11.60
CA LEU A 61 -1.70 -13.88 11.47
C LEU A 61 -2.55 -13.53 12.70
N LEU A 62 -2.98 -14.53 13.48
CA LEU A 62 -3.88 -14.32 14.62
C LEU A 62 -3.16 -14.28 15.97
N ASP A 63 -1.99 -14.88 16.08
CA ASP A 63 -1.19 -14.89 17.32
C ASP A 63 -0.20 -13.70 17.36
N ALA A 64 -0.72 -12.52 17.63
CA ALA A 64 0.06 -11.28 17.71
C ALA A 64 1.02 -11.24 18.92
N ASP A 65 0.86 -12.11 19.90
CA ASP A 65 1.78 -12.22 21.06
C ASP A 65 3.09 -12.91 20.67
N THR A 66 3.01 -13.88 19.76
CA THR A 66 4.15 -14.69 19.32
C THR A 66 4.77 -14.14 18.03
N TYR A 67 3.95 -13.71 17.09
CA TYR A 67 4.39 -13.24 15.78
C TYR A 67 4.17 -11.75 15.64
N ARG A 68 5.20 -11.03 15.21
CA ARG A 68 5.15 -9.58 15.00
C ARG A 68 5.46 -9.22 13.56
N LYS A 69 4.99 -8.06 13.14
CA LYS A 69 5.42 -7.47 11.88
C LYS A 69 6.93 -7.23 11.92
N PRO A 70 7.67 -7.44 10.82
CA PRO A 70 9.08 -7.05 10.76
C PRO A 70 9.21 -5.54 10.96
N ASP A 71 10.37 -5.11 11.47
CA ASP A 71 10.68 -3.69 11.63
C ASP A 71 10.92 -3.05 10.26
N PHE A 72 9.86 -2.51 9.66
CA PHE A 72 9.92 -1.77 8.40
C PHE A 72 10.27 -0.29 8.57
N GLN A 73 10.48 0.19 9.81
CA GLN A 73 10.73 1.62 10.06
C GLN A 73 12.03 2.13 9.42
N SER A 74 12.95 1.23 9.11
CA SER A 74 14.19 1.56 8.39
C SER A 74 14.13 1.31 6.89
N ASP A 75 13.00 0.86 6.38
CA ASP A 75 12.80 0.48 4.98
C ASP A 75 11.87 1.49 4.28
N ALA A 76 11.89 1.50 2.95
CA ALA A 76 11.06 2.37 2.12
C ALA A 76 9.56 2.33 2.45
N LEU A 77 9.08 1.19 2.95
CA LEU A 77 7.69 1.05 3.38
C LEU A 77 7.41 1.85 4.66
N GLY A 78 8.38 1.91 5.59
CA GLY A 78 8.28 2.75 6.78
C GLY A 78 8.26 4.23 6.46
N ASP A 79 9.11 4.66 5.52
CA ASP A 79 9.13 6.04 5.06
C ASP A 79 7.79 6.46 4.42
N LEU A 80 7.16 5.55 3.65
CA LEU A 80 5.89 5.82 2.97
C LEU A 80 4.68 5.80 3.91
N LEU A 81 4.61 4.82 4.82
CA LEU A 81 3.41 4.53 5.62
C LEU A 81 3.51 5.01 7.07
N GLY A 82 4.71 5.38 7.52
CA GLY A 82 4.94 5.86 8.87
C GLY A 82 4.40 4.92 9.96
N GLU A 83 3.76 5.49 10.96
CA GLU A 83 3.06 4.76 12.03
C GLU A 83 1.58 4.48 11.71
N GLY A 84 1.23 4.48 10.42
CA GLY A 84 -0.14 4.21 9.98
C GLY A 84 -0.62 2.79 10.31
N LEU A 85 -1.93 2.58 10.21
CA LEU A 85 -2.63 1.34 10.58
C LEU A 85 -1.98 0.06 10.00
N LEU A 86 -1.40 0.15 8.80
CA LEU A 86 -0.79 -1.01 8.15
C LEU A 86 0.48 -1.49 8.86
N LEU A 87 1.28 -0.57 9.40
CA LEU A 87 2.57 -0.90 10.06
C LEU A 87 2.49 -0.88 11.59
N SER A 88 1.50 -0.22 12.19
CA SER A 88 1.33 -0.18 13.64
C SER A 88 0.96 -1.56 14.23
N GLU A 89 1.26 -1.75 15.51
CA GLU A 89 0.96 -2.94 16.29
C GLU A 89 0.48 -2.56 17.70
N GLY A 90 -0.06 -3.53 18.44
CA GLY A 90 -0.49 -3.40 19.83
C GLY A 90 -1.52 -2.28 20.03
N GLU A 91 -1.38 -1.52 21.13
CA GLU A 91 -2.33 -0.46 21.52
C GLU A 91 -2.49 0.63 20.44
N THR A 92 -1.45 0.97 19.70
CA THR A 92 -1.51 1.96 18.62
C THR A 92 -2.40 1.44 17.49
N TRP A 93 -2.21 0.19 17.08
CA TRP A 93 -3.04 -0.45 16.05
C TRP A 93 -4.49 -0.58 16.50
N GLU A 94 -4.73 -1.04 17.72
CA GLU A 94 -6.08 -1.19 18.29
C GLU A 94 -6.82 0.14 18.27
N ARG A 95 -6.20 1.19 18.79
CA ARG A 95 -6.79 2.55 18.79
C ARG A 95 -7.11 3.04 17.37
N GLN A 96 -6.17 2.92 16.44
CA GLN A 96 -6.39 3.34 15.06
C GLN A 96 -7.48 2.51 14.39
N ARG A 97 -7.51 1.20 14.65
CA ARG A 97 -8.51 0.29 14.11
C ARG A 97 -9.91 0.62 14.62
N ASP A 98 -10.04 0.89 15.91
CA ASP A 98 -11.33 1.26 16.52
C ASP A 98 -11.86 2.58 15.99
N LEU A 99 -10.98 3.54 15.73
CA LEU A 99 -11.34 4.80 15.09
C LEU A 99 -11.81 4.61 13.64
N THR A 100 -11.15 3.74 12.87
CA THR A 100 -11.47 3.55 11.45
C THR A 100 -12.64 2.62 11.18
N ASN A 101 -12.88 1.60 12.02
CA ASN A 101 -13.93 0.60 11.80
C ASN A 101 -15.33 1.17 11.52
N PRO A 102 -15.81 2.22 12.21
CA PRO A 102 -17.13 2.78 11.95
C PRO A 102 -17.32 3.30 10.52
N ALA A 103 -16.23 3.77 9.89
CA ALA A 103 -16.26 4.27 8.51
C ALA A 103 -16.59 3.15 7.49
N PHE A 104 -16.20 1.92 7.79
CA PHE A 104 -16.42 0.76 6.92
C PHE A 104 -17.69 -0.03 7.24
N ALA A 105 -18.60 0.51 8.08
CA ALA A 105 -19.86 -0.15 8.38
C ALA A 105 -20.70 -0.32 7.10
N MET A 106 -21.31 -1.52 6.92
CA MET A 106 -22.05 -1.89 5.70
C MET A 106 -23.12 -0.88 5.28
N GLY A 107 -23.81 -0.25 6.26
CA GLY A 107 -24.82 0.77 5.97
C GLY A 107 -24.25 2.06 5.36
N ARG A 108 -22.99 2.39 5.62
CA ARG A 108 -22.30 3.53 5.03
C ARG A 108 -21.73 3.21 3.65
N LEU A 109 -21.17 2.01 3.49
CA LEU A 109 -20.66 1.56 2.19
C LEU A 109 -21.76 1.55 1.11
N ALA A 110 -23.00 1.25 1.49
CA ALA A 110 -24.13 1.31 0.56
C ALA A 110 -24.36 2.73 0.01
N ASN A 111 -24.14 3.77 0.83
CA ASN A 111 -24.30 5.17 0.39
C ASN A 111 -23.17 5.63 -0.55
N PHE A 112 -22.02 4.96 -0.55
CA PHE A 112 -20.92 5.27 -1.45
C PHE A 112 -21.14 4.72 -2.87
N ALA A 113 -22.01 3.71 -3.03
CA ALA A 113 -22.24 3.08 -4.32
C ALA A 113 -22.75 4.08 -5.38
N ASP A 114 -23.67 4.94 -5.00
CA ASP A 114 -24.22 5.96 -5.91
C ASP A 114 -23.15 6.96 -6.34
N ARG A 115 -22.32 7.43 -5.39
CA ARG A 115 -21.21 8.36 -5.67
C ARG A 115 -20.14 7.74 -6.56
N ILE A 116 -19.84 6.45 -6.39
CA ILE A 116 -18.92 5.71 -7.27
C ILE A 116 -19.48 5.66 -8.69
N VAL A 117 -20.78 5.44 -8.83
CA VAL A 117 -21.46 5.45 -10.15
C VAL A 117 -21.39 6.83 -10.76
N ASP A 118 -21.64 7.90 -10.00
CA ASP A 118 -21.57 9.28 -10.50
C ASP A 118 -20.18 9.63 -11.05
N HIS A 119 -19.09 9.23 -10.36
CA HIS A 119 -17.72 9.40 -10.87
C HIS A 119 -17.47 8.60 -12.15
N ALA A 120 -17.99 7.36 -12.24
CA ALA A 120 -17.87 6.55 -13.45
C ALA A 120 -18.65 7.14 -14.62
N ASP A 121 -19.85 7.66 -14.39
CA ASP A 121 -20.67 8.31 -15.40
C ASP A 121 -19.99 9.60 -15.89
N ALA A 122 -19.45 10.42 -14.99
CA ALA A 122 -18.70 11.63 -15.35
C ALA A 122 -17.48 11.31 -16.25
N MET A 123 -16.75 10.23 -15.94
CA MET A 123 -15.67 9.75 -16.82
C MET A 123 -16.19 9.35 -18.21
N LEU A 124 -17.30 8.61 -18.27
CA LEU A 124 -17.90 8.14 -19.53
C LEU A 124 -18.45 9.28 -20.38
N ASP A 125 -18.94 10.37 -19.79
CA ASP A 125 -19.40 11.56 -20.50
C ASP A 125 -18.30 12.22 -21.33
N GLY A 126 -17.04 12.02 -20.96
CA GLY A 126 -15.87 12.44 -21.74
C GLY A 126 -15.59 11.57 -22.96
N TRP A 127 -16.23 10.40 -23.08
CA TRP A 127 -15.96 9.45 -24.16
C TRP A 127 -16.94 9.65 -25.33
N HIS A 128 -16.41 9.78 -26.52
CA HIS A 128 -17.22 9.97 -27.74
C HIS A 128 -16.88 8.88 -28.76
N ASP A 129 -17.83 8.61 -29.65
CA ASP A 129 -17.65 7.61 -30.72
C ASP A 129 -16.39 7.93 -31.56
N GLY A 130 -15.51 6.95 -31.69
CA GLY A 130 -14.24 7.07 -32.41
C GLY A 130 -13.07 7.66 -31.58
N THR A 131 -13.29 8.09 -30.34
CA THR A 131 -12.21 8.55 -29.45
C THR A 131 -11.36 7.36 -28.99
N ARG A 132 -10.04 7.54 -29.01
CA ARG A 132 -9.11 6.58 -28.40
C ARG A 132 -8.79 7.03 -26.99
N VAL A 133 -9.07 6.18 -26.02
CA VAL A 133 -8.78 6.40 -24.61
C VAL A 133 -7.69 5.46 -24.12
N ASN A 134 -6.88 5.91 -23.18
CA ASN A 134 -6.00 5.04 -22.41
C ASN A 134 -6.78 4.53 -21.20
N VAL A 135 -7.27 3.29 -21.26
CA VAL A 135 -8.13 2.70 -20.23
C VAL A 135 -7.43 2.65 -18.87
N GLU A 136 -6.12 2.36 -18.82
CA GLU A 136 -5.36 2.35 -17.58
C GLU A 136 -5.36 3.74 -16.92
N GLN A 137 -5.12 4.79 -17.68
CA GLN A 137 -5.12 6.16 -17.18
C GLN A 137 -6.52 6.60 -16.72
N GLU A 138 -7.56 6.31 -17.48
CA GLU A 138 -8.95 6.60 -17.10
C GLU A 138 -9.34 5.90 -15.81
N MET A 139 -9.03 4.60 -15.69
CA MET A 139 -9.33 3.83 -14.49
C MET A 139 -8.54 4.32 -13.26
N THR A 140 -7.30 4.72 -13.45
CA THR A 140 -6.49 5.31 -12.37
C THR A 140 -7.11 6.62 -11.90
N THR A 141 -7.48 7.50 -12.84
CA THR A 141 -8.11 8.80 -12.53
C THR A 141 -9.41 8.61 -11.75
N VAL A 142 -10.36 7.84 -12.30
CA VAL A 142 -11.65 7.63 -11.61
C VAL A 142 -11.49 6.99 -10.24
N THR A 143 -10.53 6.09 -10.07
CA THR A 143 -10.27 5.46 -8.77
C THR A 143 -9.71 6.46 -7.76
N LEU A 144 -8.80 7.34 -8.19
CA LEU A 144 -8.26 8.41 -7.35
C LEU A 144 -9.35 9.42 -6.95
N ASP A 145 -10.20 9.82 -7.88
CA ASP A 145 -11.32 10.72 -7.62
C ASP A 145 -12.30 10.12 -6.61
N VAL A 146 -12.66 8.86 -6.78
CA VAL A 146 -13.51 8.12 -5.83
C VAL A 146 -12.87 8.06 -4.44
N ILE A 147 -11.57 7.75 -4.34
CA ILE A 147 -10.88 7.68 -3.04
C ILE A 147 -10.83 9.07 -2.40
N ALA A 148 -10.47 10.10 -3.14
CA ALA A 148 -10.40 11.47 -2.63
C ALA A 148 -11.76 11.97 -2.14
N ASP A 149 -12.81 11.73 -2.91
CA ASP A 149 -14.17 12.11 -2.57
C ASP A 149 -14.69 11.35 -1.34
N LEU A 150 -14.61 10.02 -1.35
CA LEU A 150 -15.20 9.19 -0.29
C LEU A 150 -14.39 9.18 1.01
N MET A 151 -13.06 9.23 0.92
CA MET A 151 -12.19 9.16 2.10
C MET A 151 -11.83 10.53 2.64
N LEU A 152 -11.57 11.50 1.77
CA LEU A 152 -11.07 12.81 2.16
C LEU A 152 -12.12 13.92 2.02
N GLY A 153 -13.28 13.63 1.42
CA GLY A 153 -14.35 14.61 1.20
C GLY A 153 -13.92 15.81 0.34
N THR A 154 -13.02 15.57 -0.61
CA THR A 154 -12.48 16.61 -1.49
C THR A 154 -12.43 16.13 -2.92
N GLU A 155 -12.64 17.07 -3.85
CA GLU A 155 -12.37 16.83 -5.27
C GLU A 155 -10.91 17.15 -5.58
N LEU A 156 -10.23 16.21 -6.22
CA LEU A 156 -8.87 16.46 -6.69
C LEU A 156 -8.93 17.23 -8.03
N SER A 157 -8.15 18.30 -8.12
CA SER A 157 -7.95 18.93 -9.43
C SER A 157 -7.16 18.00 -10.36
N ASP A 158 -7.36 18.11 -11.67
CA ASP A 158 -6.64 17.35 -12.70
C ASP A 158 -5.13 17.38 -12.48
N LYS A 159 -4.59 18.53 -12.03
CA LYS A 159 -3.19 18.69 -11.73
C LYS A 159 -2.74 17.84 -10.53
N ARG A 160 -3.56 17.74 -9.47
CA ARG A 160 -3.26 16.91 -8.30
C ARG A 160 -3.32 15.43 -8.65
N VAL A 161 -4.34 15.03 -9.43
CA VAL A 161 -4.45 13.65 -9.95
C VAL A 161 -3.21 13.26 -10.73
N GLU A 162 -2.76 14.11 -11.66
CA GLU A 162 -1.55 13.87 -12.44
C GLU A 162 -0.30 13.81 -11.55
N THR A 163 -0.18 14.70 -10.58
CA THR A 163 0.93 14.72 -9.61
C THR A 163 1.00 13.42 -8.80
N VAL A 164 -0.14 12.93 -8.30
CA VAL A 164 -0.23 11.65 -7.59
C VAL A 164 0.16 10.51 -8.52
N ARG A 165 -0.40 10.48 -9.72
CA ARG A 165 -0.12 9.44 -10.71
C ARG A 165 1.36 9.36 -11.07
N GLU A 166 2.02 10.49 -11.34
CA GLU A 166 3.45 10.55 -11.65
C GLU A 166 4.34 10.10 -10.49
N SER A 167 3.84 10.23 -9.26
CA SER A 167 4.56 9.80 -8.06
C SER A 167 4.45 8.29 -7.80
N LEU A 168 3.44 7.60 -8.38
CA LEU A 168 3.22 6.17 -8.13
C LEU A 168 4.32 5.29 -8.73
N ASP A 169 4.81 5.60 -9.93
CA ASP A 169 5.83 4.79 -10.62
C ASP A 169 7.16 4.71 -9.83
N PRO A 170 7.76 5.85 -9.37
CA PRO A 170 8.95 5.81 -8.53
C PRO A 170 8.74 5.07 -7.19
N LEU A 171 7.53 5.19 -6.61
CA LEU A 171 7.21 4.47 -5.39
C LEU A 171 7.10 2.96 -5.64
N ALA A 172 6.37 2.55 -6.68
CA ALA A 172 6.22 1.14 -7.05
C ALA A 172 7.56 0.47 -7.37
N ALA A 173 8.45 1.16 -8.08
CA ALA A 173 9.78 0.68 -8.44
C ALA A 173 10.63 0.29 -7.21
N GLN A 174 10.41 0.93 -6.05
CA GLN A 174 11.13 0.62 -4.82
C GLN A 174 10.75 -0.76 -4.24
N PHE A 175 9.53 -1.23 -4.55
CA PHE A 175 9.04 -2.54 -4.09
C PHE A 175 9.32 -3.67 -5.05
N GLU A 176 9.92 -3.38 -6.22
CA GLU A 176 10.37 -4.43 -7.12
C GLU A 176 11.51 -5.25 -6.52
N PRO A 177 11.49 -6.58 -6.66
CA PRO A 177 12.53 -7.44 -6.15
C PRO A 177 13.90 -7.09 -6.73
N ASN A 178 14.77 -6.47 -5.94
CA ASN A 178 16.13 -6.07 -6.35
C ASN A 178 17.19 -6.90 -5.60
N PRO A 179 17.93 -7.78 -6.28
CA PRO A 179 18.96 -8.61 -5.64
C PRO A 179 20.06 -7.81 -4.96
N ILE A 180 20.36 -6.61 -5.46
CA ILE A 180 21.39 -5.73 -4.89
C ILE A 180 20.90 -5.19 -3.57
N ARG A 181 19.62 -4.78 -3.46
CA ARG A 181 19.03 -4.28 -2.21
C ARG A 181 19.04 -5.33 -1.12
N PHE A 182 18.74 -6.59 -1.42
CA PHE A 182 18.83 -7.69 -0.45
C PHE A 182 20.26 -7.97 0.06
N ALA A 183 21.28 -7.60 -0.71
CA ALA A 183 22.68 -7.82 -0.36
C ALA A 183 23.37 -6.57 0.20
N THR A 184 22.70 -5.41 0.20
CA THR A 184 23.28 -4.11 0.55
C THR A 184 22.63 -3.57 1.81
N PRO A 185 23.40 -3.08 2.80
CA PRO A 185 22.84 -2.42 3.97
C PRO A 185 21.99 -1.18 3.58
N ASN A 186 20.90 -0.91 4.32
CA ASN A 186 19.93 0.16 4.03
C ASN A 186 20.53 1.57 3.96
N TRP A 187 21.69 1.81 4.61
CA TRP A 187 22.38 3.10 4.58
C TRP A 187 23.14 3.38 3.26
N VAL A 188 23.24 2.41 2.37
CA VAL A 188 23.91 2.58 1.06
C VAL A 188 22.89 3.06 0.03
N PRO A 189 23.04 4.28 -0.52
CA PRO A 189 22.11 4.77 -1.51
C PRO A 189 22.21 3.98 -2.82
N LEU A 190 21.06 3.58 -3.34
CA LEU A 190 20.93 2.86 -4.61
C LEU A 190 20.32 3.77 -5.69
N PRO A 191 20.51 3.43 -6.98
CA PRO A 191 19.77 4.08 -8.05
C PRO A 191 18.25 4.00 -7.81
N GLY A 192 17.55 5.11 -7.98
CA GLY A 192 16.10 5.21 -7.72
C GLY A 192 15.72 5.80 -6.36
N ASP A 193 16.62 5.77 -5.34
CA ASP A 193 16.30 6.28 -4.00
C ASP A 193 15.95 7.79 -4.01
N ARG A 194 16.60 8.57 -4.87
CA ARG A 194 16.31 10.01 -4.98
C ARG A 194 14.97 10.30 -5.66
N GLU A 195 14.61 9.51 -6.64
CA GLU A 195 13.31 9.58 -7.32
C GLU A 195 12.20 9.18 -6.34
N TYR A 196 12.43 8.13 -5.57
CA TYR A 196 11.54 7.69 -4.50
C TYR A 196 11.30 8.80 -3.46
N GLN A 197 12.37 9.40 -2.92
CA GLN A 197 12.24 10.46 -1.91
C GLN A 197 11.49 11.68 -2.46
N ARG A 198 11.74 12.09 -3.70
CA ARG A 198 10.99 13.21 -4.31
C ARG A 198 9.51 12.87 -4.50
N ALA A 199 9.20 11.64 -4.88
CA ALA A 199 7.81 11.20 -5.01
C ALA A 199 7.11 11.20 -3.66
N LEU A 200 7.80 10.76 -2.60
CA LEU A 200 7.30 10.78 -1.22
C LEU A 200 7.03 12.22 -0.76
N ASP A 201 8.02 13.11 -0.85
CA ASP A 201 7.88 14.54 -0.49
C ASP A 201 6.71 15.20 -1.25
N THR A 202 6.52 14.81 -2.51
CA THR A 202 5.43 15.33 -3.35
C THR A 202 4.06 14.87 -2.87
N LEU A 203 3.91 13.59 -2.53
CA LEU A 203 2.66 13.06 -2.00
C LEU A 203 2.33 13.60 -0.60
N GLU A 204 3.34 13.73 0.27
CA GLU A 204 3.18 14.37 1.57
C GLU A 204 2.65 15.80 1.41
N GLY A 205 3.22 16.57 0.48
CA GLY A 205 2.74 17.91 0.17
C GLY A 205 1.28 17.95 -0.29
N VAL A 206 0.85 17.00 -1.13
CA VAL A 206 -0.57 16.91 -1.55
C VAL A 206 -1.49 16.61 -0.35
N VAL A 207 -1.09 15.69 0.52
CA VAL A 207 -1.86 15.35 1.73
C VAL A 207 -1.92 16.53 2.70
N GLU A 208 -0.81 17.22 2.94
CA GLU A 208 -0.76 18.40 3.80
C GLU A 208 -1.65 19.53 3.28
N ASP A 209 -1.65 19.78 1.96
CA ASP A 209 -2.53 20.76 1.33
C ASP A 209 -4.01 20.41 1.55
N ILE A 210 -4.40 19.15 1.37
CA ILE A 210 -5.78 18.68 1.59
C ILE A 210 -6.20 18.89 3.07
N ILE A 211 -5.31 18.53 4.00
CA ILE A 211 -5.55 18.73 5.44
C ILE A 211 -5.70 20.22 5.77
N ALA A 212 -4.86 21.07 5.20
CA ALA A 212 -4.90 22.51 5.42
C ALA A 212 -6.19 23.14 4.87
N GLU A 213 -6.59 22.76 3.66
CA GLU A 213 -7.86 23.20 3.04
C GLU A 213 -9.06 22.81 3.91
N ARG A 214 -9.10 21.58 4.42
CA ARG A 214 -10.19 21.12 5.28
C ARG A 214 -10.25 21.85 6.61
N ARG A 215 -9.12 22.02 7.29
CA ARG A 215 -9.06 22.80 8.55
C ARG A 215 -9.46 24.28 8.35
N GLY A 216 -9.15 24.82 7.17
CA GLY A 216 -9.59 26.16 6.79
C GLY A 216 -11.12 26.26 6.64
N ALA A 217 -11.73 25.23 6.05
CA ALA A 217 -13.19 25.17 5.86
C ALA A 217 -13.96 24.98 7.20
N GLU A 218 -13.44 24.19 8.13
CA GLU A 218 -14.05 24.00 9.46
C GLU A 218 -14.02 25.26 10.34
N GLY A 219 -13.14 26.21 10.05
CA GLY A 219 -13.03 27.49 10.76
C GLY A 219 -13.94 28.60 10.21
N ASP A 220 -14.68 28.36 9.13
CA ASP A 220 -15.58 29.33 8.51
C ASP A 220 -16.99 29.22 9.13
N PRO A 221 -17.45 30.25 9.89
CA PRO A 221 -18.78 30.24 10.52
C PRO A 221 -19.93 30.31 9.51
N ASP A 222 -19.67 30.62 8.24
CA ASP A 222 -20.64 30.62 7.15
C ASP A 222 -20.62 29.31 6.32
N ALA A 223 -19.75 28.34 6.64
CA ALA A 223 -19.79 27.01 6.04
C ALA A 223 -21.14 26.36 6.43
N THR A 224 -22.01 26.24 5.44
CA THR A 224 -23.33 25.60 5.58
C THR A 224 -23.17 24.17 6.12
N GLU A 225 -24.17 23.72 6.92
CA GLU A 225 -24.28 22.43 7.63
C GLU A 225 -24.11 21.13 6.75
N ASP A 226 -23.64 21.24 5.53
CA ASP A 226 -23.32 20.09 4.67
C ASP A 226 -21.89 19.61 4.98
N VAL A 227 -21.71 19.00 6.16
CA VAL A 227 -20.50 18.23 6.43
C VAL A 227 -20.47 17.06 5.45
N PRO A 228 -19.46 17.00 4.58
CA PRO A 228 -19.36 15.89 3.61
C PRO A 228 -19.44 14.56 4.35
N MET A 229 -20.31 13.64 3.89
CA MET A 229 -20.37 12.28 4.42
C MET A 229 -19.16 11.48 3.93
N ASP A 230 -17.97 11.89 4.33
CA ASP A 230 -16.71 11.22 4.05
C ASP A 230 -16.17 10.46 5.27
N MET A 231 -15.10 9.69 5.08
CA MET A 231 -14.51 8.92 6.16
C MET A 231 -13.81 9.79 7.21
N LEU A 232 -13.25 10.95 6.82
CA LEU A 232 -12.56 11.86 7.75
C LEU A 232 -13.53 12.59 8.68
N SER A 233 -14.78 12.82 8.27
CA SER A 233 -15.79 13.44 9.13
C SER A 233 -16.22 12.57 10.32
N ILE A 234 -15.70 11.35 10.41
CA ILE A 234 -16.00 10.36 11.46
C ILE A 234 -14.93 10.40 12.57
N PHE A 235 -13.78 11.00 12.30
CA PHE A 235 -12.67 11.15 13.26
C PHE A 235 -12.66 12.52 13.92
#